data_f6e78ca3eac4f55e820c917fb7f8a738
#
_entry.id   f6e78ca3eac4f55e820c917fb7f8a738
#
_cell.length_a   1.000
_cell.length_b   1.000
_cell.length_c   1.000
_cell.angle_alpha   90.00
_cell.angle_beta   90.00
_cell.angle_gamma   90.00
#
_symmetry.space_group_name_H-M   'P 1'
#
loop_
_entity.id
_entity.type
_entity.pdbx_description
1 polymer ?
#
loop_
_entity_poly.entity_id
_entity_poly.type
_entity_poly.pdbx_seq_one_letter_code
_entity_poly.pdbx_strand_id
1 'polypeptide(L)'
;LSHPDRGNSGVFAVGAYEVQISDTFGLDPEPRAWREQALLKKPNTWGGSVYGLRAADVNMCLPPLSWQSFDLKFTAARFDGEQKISNARITVWQNGVLIHEDFELPLGTGGGPSGPRAEVARGPITFQNHHNPVQFRNIWLVER
;
A
#
# COMPACT_ATOMS: atom_id res chain seq x y z
N LEU A 1 -10.48 16.43 9.41
CA LEU A 1 -9.15 16.40 10.05
C LEU A 1 -8.11 16.84 9.05
N SER A 2 -7.65 18.07 9.17
CA SER A 2 -6.68 18.66 8.26
C SER A 2 -5.23 18.37 8.69
N HIS A 3 -4.90 17.12 8.98
CA HIS A 3 -3.49 16.76 9.13
C HIS A 3 -2.85 16.80 7.74
N PRO A 4 -1.71 17.48 7.54
CA PRO A 4 -1.10 17.64 6.22
C PRO A 4 -0.78 16.29 5.54
N ASP A 5 -0.52 15.24 6.32
CA ASP A 5 -0.20 13.90 5.80
C ASP A 5 -1.43 12.97 5.70
N ARG A 6 -2.63 13.44 6.05
CA ARG A 6 -3.89 12.70 5.88
C ARG A 6 -3.89 11.28 6.47
N GLY A 7 -3.37 11.10 7.68
CA GLY A 7 -3.30 9.79 8.32
C GLY A 7 -2.35 8.81 7.62
N ASN A 8 -1.22 9.31 7.14
CA ASN A 8 -0.24 8.53 6.40
C ASN A 8 0.35 7.38 7.23
N SER A 9 0.29 6.20 6.68
CA SER A 9 0.87 4.96 7.17
C SER A 9 0.95 3.93 6.04
N GLY A 10 1.37 2.71 6.32
CA GLY A 10 1.41 1.63 5.33
C GLY A 10 1.59 0.26 5.98
N VAL A 11 1.12 -0.76 5.28
CA VAL A 11 1.40 -2.16 5.60
C VAL A 11 2.40 -2.68 4.59
N PHE A 12 3.55 -3.15 5.08
CA PHE A 12 4.62 -3.72 4.23
C PHE A 12 4.64 -5.23 4.32
N ALA A 13 4.48 -5.90 3.19
CA ALA A 13 4.80 -7.31 3.04
C ALA A 13 6.33 -7.48 2.90
N VAL A 14 6.90 -8.41 3.66
CA VAL A 14 8.34 -8.72 3.77
C VAL A 14 9.24 -7.49 3.93
N GLY A 15 8.70 -6.39 4.48
CA GLY A 15 9.40 -5.12 4.64
C GLY A 15 9.70 -4.35 3.35
N ALA A 16 9.29 -4.85 2.20
CA ALA A 16 9.64 -4.31 0.89
C ALA A 16 8.47 -3.73 0.09
N TYR A 17 7.26 -4.27 0.23
CA TYR A 17 6.12 -3.91 -0.61
C TYR A 17 5.00 -3.31 0.22
N GLU A 18 4.69 -2.06 -0.04
CA GLU A 18 3.74 -1.26 0.72
C GLU A 18 2.37 -1.23 0.08
N VAL A 19 1.36 -1.58 0.88
CA VAL A 19 -0.02 -1.15 0.65
C VAL A 19 -0.25 0.09 1.49
N GLN A 20 -0.52 1.21 0.81
CA GLN A 20 -0.64 2.52 1.42
C GLN A 20 -1.88 2.64 2.29
N ILE A 21 -1.73 3.24 3.45
CA ILE A 21 -2.82 3.73 4.30
C ILE A 21 -2.77 5.26 4.29
N SER A 22 -3.86 5.88 3.88
CA SER A 22 -4.01 7.33 3.85
C SER A 22 -5.49 7.68 3.78
N ASP A 23 -5.90 8.78 4.39
CA ASP A 23 -7.24 9.31 4.24
C ASP A 23 -7.41 9.89 2.83
N THR A 24 -8.08 9.13 1.99
CA THR A 24 -8.46 9.49 0.62
C THR A 24 -9.98 9.45 0.44
N PHE A 25 -10.74 9.49 1.54
CA PHE A 25 -12.20 9.49 1.47
C PHE A 25 -12.71 10.64 0.59
N GLY A 26 -13.61 10.29 -0.32
CA GLY A 26 -14.25 11.25 -1.22
C GLY A 26 -13.34 11.82 -2.32
N LEU A 27 -12.11 11.33 -2.47
CA LEU A 27 -11.27 11.72 -3.59
C LEU A 27 -11.65 10.93 -4.83
N ASP A 28 -11.75 11.66 -5.95
CA ASP A 28 -11.93 11.08 -7.28
C ASP A 28 -10.55 10.76 -7.88
N PRO A 29 -10.30 9.54 -8.39
CA PRO A 29 -9.06 9.17 -9.04
C PRO A 29 -8.86 9.82 -10.41
N GLU A 30 -9.86 10.53 -10.95
CA GLU A 30 -9.72 11.23 -12.21
C GLU A 30 -8.57 12.24 -12.21
N PRO A 31 -7.76 12.29 -13.27
CA PRO A 31 -6.54 13.11 -13.31
C PRO A 31 -6.76 14.59 -13.01
N ARG A 32 -7.96 15.10 -13.28
CA ARG A 32 -8.32 16.48 -13.01
C ARG A 32 -8.39 16.79 -11.52
N ALA A 33 -9.01 15.90 -10.73
CA ALA A 33 -9.23 16.11 -9.31
C ALA A 33 -7.90 16.29 -8.53
N TRP A 34 -6.90 15.43 -8.78
CA TRP A 34 -5.62 15.54 -8.08
C TRP A 34 -4.70 16.64 -8.64
N ARG A 35 -4.90 17.09 -9.90
CA ARG A 35 -4.18 18.25 -10.46
C ARG A 35 -4.66 19.56 -9.88
N GLU A 36 -5.95 19.69 -9.64
CA GLU A 36 -6.56 20.90 -9.07
C GLU A 36 -6.28 21.04 -7.57
N GLN A 37 -6.03 19.91 -6.90
CA GLN A 37 -5.71 19.87 -5.48
C GLN A 37 -4.19 19.70 -5.31
N ALA A 38 -3.43 20.78 -5.38
CA ALA A 38 -1.96 20.79 -5.38
C ALA A 38 -1.28 20.00 -4.23
N LEU A 39 -2.01 19.69 -3.15
CA LEU A 39 -1.54 18.90 -2.01
C LEU A 39 -1.79 17.39 -2.18
N LEU A 40 -2.56 16.97 -3.21
CA LEU A 40 -2.84 15.56 -3.45
C LEU A 40 -1.80 14.97 -4.37
N LYS A 41 -1.17 13.91 -3.90
CA LYS A 41 -0.29 13.07 -4.70
C LYS A 41 -1.09 12.34 -5.78
N LYS A 42 -0.38 11.75 -6.74
CA LYS A 42 -0.99 10.91 -7.77
C LYS A 42 -1.77 9.72 -7.15
N PRO A 43 -2.80 9.19 -7.82
CA PRO A 43 -3.62 8.10 -7.30
C PRO A 43 -2.85 6.84 -6.85
N ASN A 44 -1.69 6.56 -7.48
CA ASN A 44 -0.81 5.46 -7.06
C ASN A 44 -0.05 5.70 -5.74
N THR A 45 -0.37 6.78 -5.03
CA THR A 45 0.13 7.08 -3.67
C THR A 45 -1.02 7.27 -2.66
N TRP A 46 -2.26 7.00 -3.06
CA TRP A 46 -3.44 7.09 -2.21
C TRP A 46 -3.64 5.83 -1.36
N GLY A 47 -4.56 5.92 -0.39
CA GLY A 47 -4.95 4.77 0.42
C GLY A 47 -5.39 3.58 -0.44
N GLY A 48 -4.90 2.39 -0.13
CA GLY A 48 -5.14 1.18 -0.89
C GLY A 48 -4.20 0.97 -2.08
N SER A 49 -3.42 1.96 -2.52
CA SER A 49 -2.46 1.77 -3.62
C SER A 49 -1.31 0.83 -3.22
N VAL A 50 -0.75 0.13 -4.20
CA VAL A 50 0.63 -0.37 -4.10
C VAL A 50 1.54 0.82 -4.33
N TYR A 51 2.12 1.34 -3.26
CA TYR A 51 2.71 2.68 -3.21
C TYR A 51 3.69 2.97 -4.33
N GLY A 52 3.37 3.99 -5.13
CA GLY A 52 4.18 4.43 -6.26
C GLY A 52 4.11 3.56 -7.50
N LEU A 53 3.61 2.31 -7.41
CA LEU A 53 3.54 1.37 -8.53
C LEU A 53 2.15 1.36 -9.19
N ARG A 54 1.08 1.16 -8.39
CA ARG A 54 -0.27 1.01 -8.93
C ARG A 54 -1.31 1.65 -8.03
N ALA A 55 -2.20 2.45 -8.61
CA ALA A 55 -3.41 2.92 -7.93
C ALA A 55 -4.37 1.75 -7.66
N ALA A 56 -5.16 1.83 -6.60
CA ALA A 56 -6.28 0.92 -6.39
C ALA A 56 -7.30 1.05 -7.54
N ASP A 57 -7.90 -0.06 -7.95
CA ASP A 57 -8.91 -0.07 -9.03
C ASP A 57 -10.15 0.76 -8.66
N VAL A 58 -10.42 0.86 -7.37
CA VAL A 58 -11.47 1.71 -6.81
C VAL A 58 -11.03 2.25 -5.46
N ASN A 59 -11.36 3.51 -5.17
CA ASN A 59 -11.10 4.14 -3.87
C ASN A 59 -12.17 3.70 -2.85
N MET A 60 -11.81 2.73 -2.00
CA MET A 60 -12.68 2.19 -0.96
C MET A 60 -12.41 2.79 0.42
N CYS A 61 -11.72 3.93 0.50
CA CYS A 61 -11.45 4.60 1.76
C CYS A 61 -12.75 5.06 2.41
N LEU A 62 -12.96 4.69 3.68
CA LEU A 62 -14.06 5.19 4.50
C LEU A 62 -13.71 6.54 5.14
N PRO A 63 -14.68 7.29 5.66
CA PRO A 63 -14.43 8.56 6.33
C PRO A 63 -13.38 8.43 7.45
N PRO A 64 -12.64 9.51 7.77
CA PRO A 64 -11.76 9.54 8.93
C PRO A 64 -12.44 9.07 10.22
N LEU A 65 -11.66 8.43 11.10
CA LEU A 65 -12.14 7.83 12.36
C LEU A 65 -12.99 6.56 12.17
N SER A 66 -13.16 6.07 10.96
CA SER A 66 -13.79 4.78 10.69
C SER A 66 -12.73 3.68 10.68
N TRP A 67 -13.05 2.53 11.29
CA TRP A 67 -12.25 1.33 11.12
C TRP A 67 -12.40 0.81 9.69
N GLN A 68 -11.28 0.44 9.10
CA GLN A 68 -11.21 -0.13 7.75
C GLN A 68 -10.50 -1.47 7.82
N SER A 69 -10.80 -2.37 6.90
CA SER A 69 -10.11 -3.66 6.80
C SER A 69 -9.27 -3.73 5.53
N PHE A 70 -8.15 -4.42 5.65
CA PHE A 70 -7.33 -4.85 4.53
C PHE A 70 -7.09 -6.36 4.64
N ASP A 71 -7.38 -7.08 3.57
CA ASP A 71 -7.00 -8.47 3.39
C ASP A 71 -5.98 -8.56 2.26
N LEU A 72 -4.85 -9.21 2.52
CA LEU A 72 -3.76 -9.33 1.58
C LEU A 72 -3.43 -10.81 1.32
N LYS A 73 -3.43 -11.21 0.05
CA LYS A 73 -2.77 -12.44 -0.38
C LYS A 73 -1.46 -12.04 -1.05
N PHE A 74 -0.34 -12.54 -0.53
CA PHE A 74 0.98 -12.16 -0.98
C PHE A 74 1.83 -13.39 -1.29
N THR A 75 2.52 -13.35 -2.44
CA THR A 75 3.55 -14.31 -2.81
C THR A 75 4.87 -13.57 -2.97
N ALA A 76 5.88 -13.96 -2.21
CA ALA A 76 7.18 -13.30 -2.23
C ALA A 76 7.93 -13.52 -3.56
N ALA A 77 8.82 -12.61 -3.89
CA ALA A 77 9.78 -12.78 -4.97
C ALA A 77 10.67 -14.02 -4.69
N ARG A 78 11.05 -14.70 -5.75
CA ARG A 78 11.95 -15.86 -5.66
C ARG A 78 13.32 -15.50 -6.19
N PHE A 79 14.33 -16.06 -5.55
CA PHE A 79 15.71 -15.83 -5.88
C PHE A 79 16.46 -17.17 -6.03
N ASP A 80 17.45 -17.17 -6.91
CA ASP A 80 18.49 -18.20 -6.99
C ASP A 80 19.82 -17.49 -6.69
N GLY A 81 20.36 -17.72 -5.48
CA GLY A 81 21.40 -16.87 -4.92
C GLY A 81 20.94 -15.41 -4.83
N GLU A 82 21.67 -14.51 -5.48
CA GLU A 82 21.34 -13.08 -5.55
C GLU A 82 20.44 -12.71 -6.75
N GLN A 83 20.26 -13.66 -7.68
CA GLN A 83 19.46 -13.41 -8.88
C GLN A 83 17.98 -13.59 -8.62
N LYS A 84 17.19 -12.55 -8.84
CA LYS A 84 15.72 -12.66 -8.82
C LYS A 84 15.23 -13.46 -10.04
N ILE A 85 14.52 -14.58 -9.77
CA ILE A 85 13.98 -15.48 -10.80
C ILE A 85 12.47 -15.34 -10.99
N SER A 86 11.77 -14.74 -10.04
CA SER A 86 10.36 -14.34 -10.22
C SER A 86 10.01 -13.14 -9.35
N ASN A 87 9.13 -12.31 -9.86
CA ASN A 87 8.59 -11.17 -9.12
C ASN A 87 7.64 -11.63 -8.00
N ALA A 88 7.48 -10.81 -6.98
CA ALA A 88 6.42 -10.96 -6.01
C ALA A 88 5.05 -10.65 -6.63
N ARG A 89 3.97 -11.15 -6.02
CA ARG A 89 2.60 -10.91 -6.46
C ARG A 89 1.72 -10.59 -5.26
N ILE A 90 0.73 -9.71 -5.48
CA ILE A 90 -0.19 -9.30 -4.42
C ILE A 90 -1.63 -9.21 -4.92
N THR A 91 -2.56 -9.68 -4.09
CA THR A 91 -3.99 -9.40 -4.21
C THR A 91 -4.42 -8.67 -2.95
N VAL A 92 -5.19 -7.61 -3.08
CA VAL A 92 -5.62 -6.78 -1.96
C VAL A 92 -7.11 -6.54 -2.02
N TRP A 93 -7.77 -6.73 -0.88
CA TRP A 93 -9.14 -6.26 -0.66
C TRP A 93 -9.12 -5.16 0.40
N GLN A 94 -9.85 -4.09 0.16
CA GLN A 94 -10.11 -3.03 1.13
C GLN A 94 -11.61 -2.99 1.43
N ASN A 95 -11.96 -3.10 2.70
CA ASN A 95 -13.35 -3.14 3.15
C ASN A 95 -14.19 -4.23 2.42
N GLY A 96 -13.58 -5.39 2.15
CA GLY A 96 -14.18 -6.52 1.45
C GLY A 96 -14.26 -6.38 -0.07
N VAL A 97 -13.82 -5.26 -0.64
CA VAL A 97 -13.81 -5.03 -2.10
C VAL A 97 -12.41 -5.27 -2.66
N LEU A 98 -12.32 -6.07 -3.73
CA LEU A 98 -11.08 -6.32 -4.45
C LEU A 98 -10.59 -5.03 -5.11
N ILE A 99 -9.37 -4.60 -4.77
CA ILE A 99 -8.75 -3.38 -5.28
C ILE A 99 -7.45 -3.62 -6.05
N HIS A 100 -6.85 -4.80 -5.89
CA HIS A 100 -5.76 -5.31 -6.72
C HIS A 100 -5.92 -6.81 -6.87
N GLU A 101 -5.94 -7.31 -8.09
CA GLU A 101 -6.01 -8.73 -8.39
C GLU A 101 -4.67 -9.22 -8.96
N ASP A 102 -4.04 -10.15 -8.25
CA ASP A 102 -2.81 -10.85 -8.64
C ASP A 102 -1.75 -9.95 -9.31
N PHE A 103 -1.60 -8.73 -8.77
CA PHE A 103 -0.71 -7.73 -9.34
C PHE A 103 0.76 -8.14 -9.15
N GLU A 104 1.52 -8.14 -10.23
CA GLU A 104 2.95 -8.42 -10.24
C GLU A 104 3.75 -7.21 -9.78
N LEU A 105 4.65 -7.43 -8.82
CA LEU A 105 5.47 -6.42 -8.18
C LEU A 105 6.90 -6.48 -8.74
N PRO A 106 7.25 -5.65 -9.72
CA PRO A 106 8.55 -5.74 -10.40
C PRO A 106 9.71 -5.28 -9.52
N LEU A 107 9.42 -4.49 -8.49
CA LEU A 107 10.40 -3.93 -7.54
C LEU A 107 9.74 -3.57 -6.22
N GLY A 108 10.55 -3.37 -5.18
CA GLY A 108 10.08 -2.90 -3.88
C GLY A 108 9.49 -1.48 -3.95
N THR A 109 8.63 -1.16 -3.01
CA THR A 109 7.97 0.15 -2.93
C THR A 109 8.68 1.09 -1.98
N GLY A 110 8.40 2.39 -2.05
CA GLY A 110 8.89 3.38 -1.10
C GLY A 110 10.40 3.63 -1.22
N GLY A 111 11.04 3.91 -0.07
CA GLY A 111 12.48 4.15 0.01
C GLY A 111 12.86 5.62 -0.18
N GLY A 112 11.95 6.48 -0.59
CA GLY A 112 12.20 7.92 -0.74
C GLY A 112 13.37 8.22 -1.69
N PRO A 113 14.29 9.14 -1.31
CA PRO A 113 15.45 9.49 -2.15
C PRO A 113 16.44 8.34 -2.38
N SER A 114 16.39 7.30 -1.54
CA SER A 114 17.26 6.12 -1.66
C SER A 114 16.77 5.11 -2.73
N GLY A 115 15.66 5.42 -3.39
CA GLY A 115 15.07 4.53 -4.39
C GLY A 115 14.20 3.42 -3.79
N PRO A 116 13.81 2.42 -4.60
CA PRO A 116 12.99 1.30 -4.14
C PRO A 116 13.65 0.51 -3.00
N ARG A 117 12.84 -0.01 -2.09
CA ARG A 117 13.32 -0.93 -1.04
C ARG A 117 13.87 -2.21 -1.68
N ALA A 118 14.94 -2.75 -1.08
CA ALA A 118 15.48 -4.03 -1.51
C ALA A 118 14.44 -5.14 -1.34
N GLU A 119 14.29 -5.94 -2.38
CA GLU A 119 13.40 -7.10 -2.38
C GLU A 119 14.07 -8.28 -1.69
N VAL A 120 13.29 -9.05 -0.95
CA VAL A 120 13.76 -10.24 -0.23
C VAL A 120 12.72 -11.36 -0.34
N ALA A 121 13.19 -12.62 -0.29
CA ALA A 121 12.31 -13.79 -0.31
C ALA A 121 11.53 -13.96 1.01
N ARG A 122 12.08 -13.49 2.11
CA ARG A 122 11.49 -13.56 3.46
C ARG A 122 11.79 -12.27 4.22
N GLY A 123 10.81 -11.80 5.01
CA GLY A 123 10.98 -10.59 5.80
C GLY A 123 9.77 -10.36 6.69
N PRO A 124 9.81 -9.36 7.54
CA PRO A 124 8.71 -9.04 8.45
C PRO A 124 7.51 -8.44 7.72
N ILE A 125 6.33 -8.58 8.33
CA ILE A 125 5.24 -7.64 8.11
C ILE A 125 5.53 -6.41 8.94
N THR A 126 5.50 -5.23 8.32
CA THR A 126 5.80 -3.97 9.00
C THR A 126 4.65 -3.01 8.86
N PHE A 127 4.29 -2.36 9.97
CA PHE A 127 3.35 -1.25 10.00
C PHE A 127 4.13 0.06 10.13
N GLN A 128 3.93 0.96 9.17
CA GLN A 128 4.69 2.20 9.14
C GLN A 128 4.21 3.17 10.22
N ASN A 129 5.15 3.70 10.99
CA ASN A 129 4.94 4.91 11.77
C ASN A 129 5.39 6.12 10.94
N HIS A 130 4.44 6.97 10.56
CA HIS A 130 4.69 8.20 9.83
C HIS A 130 4.25 9.43 10.62
N HIS A 131 4.38 9.36 11.96
CA HIS A 131 4.00 10.42 12.91
C HIS A 131 2.51 10.81 12.87
N ASN A 132 1.67 9.95 12.32
CA ASN A 132 0.23 10.11 12.27
C ASN A 132 -0.46 9.16 13.24
N PRO A 133 -1.58 9.54 13.86
CA PRO A 133 -2.27 8.73 14.85
C PRO A 133 -3.09 7.59 14.21
N VAL A 134 -2.44 6.73 13.45
CA VAL A 134 -3.06 5.52 12.87
C VAL A 134 -3.01 4.40 13.89
N GLN A 135 -4.12 3.68 14.04
CA GLN A 135 -4.25 2.56 14.95
C GLN A 135 -4.51 1.27 14.17
N PHE A 136 -3.97 0.17 14.66
CA PHE A 136 -4.13 -1.17 14.09
C PHE A 136 -4.76 -2.11 15.11
N ARG A 137 -5.62 -3.03 14.66
CA ARG A 137 -6.22 -4.08 15.48
C ARG A 137 -6.56 -5.31 14.65
N ASN A 138 -6.82 -6.44 15.32
CA ASN A 138 -7.27 -7.68 14.68
C ASN A 138 -6.34 -8.10 13.53
N ILE A 139 -5.04 -8.28 13.86
CA ILE A 139 -4.02 -8.64 12.89
C ILE A 139 -3.79 -10.15 12.96
N TRP A 140 -3.93 -10.83 11.83
CA TRP A 140 -3.58 -12.24 11.68
C TRP A 140 -2.79 -12.50 10.42
N LEU A 141 -1.95 -13.50 10.48
CA LEU A 141 -1.17 -14.02 9.38
C LEU A 141 -1.41 -15.53 9.26
N VAL A 142 -1.64 -15.98 8.03
CA VAL A 142 -1.67 -17.41 7.70
C VAL A 142 -0.61 -17.67 6.64
N GLU A 143 0.42 -18.42 6.99
CA GLU A 143 1.43 -18.90 6.05
C GLU A 143 0.88 -20.16 5.33
N ARG A 144 1.05 -20.22 4.00
CA ARG A 144 0.59 -21.32 3.16
C ARG A 144 1.71 -21.84 2.28
#